data_a3a59e7143169a71001ef9210d787de1
#
_entry.id   a3a59e7143169a71001ef9210d787de1
#
_cell.length_a   1.000
_cell.length_b   1.000
_cell.length_c   1.000
_cell.angle_alpha   90.00
_cell.angle_beta   90.00
_cell.angle_gamma   90.00
#
_symmetry.space_group_name_H-M   'P 1'
#
loop_
_entity.id
_entity.type
_entity.pdbx_description
1 polymer ?
#
loop_
_entity_poly.entity_id
_entity_poly.type
_entity_poly.pdbx_seq_one_letter_code
_entity_poly.pdbx_strand_id
1 'polypeptide(L)'
;ASWVASRLGDRDAAPRTRLFIWRLFSVVFFVQLALGLAGYGLFLMTGNLHLPVPGMILAAPLYRGGGLFMPILFGVSVLLAGAAWCSHLCYFGVWDTVAASGRKAVPPPRWMSRLRPVFFGLMLAVPVVLRLSGAPTGVAVALGLALGLLLLPVAVLLSRRYGSACYCLAVCPLGLVANWRYGALTPERLKEGRPGPGCTLCRDCLSVCRHGGLAVTLYGKTCGAAESSFVVLLSIMHTVFLAVARV
;
A
#
# COMPACT_ATOMS: atom_id res chain seq x y z
N ALA A 1 -17.33 -11.94 1.26
CA ALA A 1 -17.34 -10.63 1.93
C ALA A 1 -17.68 -10.75 3.42
N SER A 2 -18.81 -11.40 3.82
CA SER A 2 -19.25 -11.51 5.21
C SER A 2 -18.24 -12.18 6.15
N TRP A 3 -17.62 -13.29 5.73
CA TRP A 3 -16.56 -13.96 6.50
C TRP A 3 -15.35 -13.04 6.76
N VAL A 4 -14.90 -12.30 5.74
CA VAL A 4 -13.80 -11.35 5.88
C VAL A 4 -14.17 -10.26 6.87
N ALA A 5 -15.36 -9.68 6.73
CA ALA A 5 -15.84 -8.63 7.62
C ALA A 5 -15.94 -9.09 9.07
N SER A 6 -16.48 -10.29 9.34
CA SER A 6 -16.57 -10.83 10.69
C SER A 6 -15.19 -11.07 11.32
N ARG A 7 -14.24 -11.61 10.55
CA ARG A 7 -12.88 -11.88 11.03
C ARG A 7 -12.04 -10.62 11.24
N LEU A 8 -12.22 -9.60 10.38
CA LEU A 8 -11.57 -8.31 10.58
C LEU A 8 -12.21 -7.50 11.71
N GLY A 9 -13.47 -7.77 12.06
CA GLY A 9 -14.12 -7.19 13.23
C GLY A 9 -13.67 -7.79 14.57
N ASP A 10 -13.15 -9.01 14.57
CA ASP A 10 -12.61 -9.65 15.75
C ASP A 10 -11.18 -9.14 16.01
N ARG A 11 -10.95 -8.57 17.20
CA ARG A 11 -9.65 -7.94 17.57
C ARG A 11 -8.49 -8.93 17.57
N ASP A 12 -8.72 -10.17 17.96
CA ASP A 12 -7.66 -11.19 18.07
C ASP A 12 -7.39 -11.85 16.72
N ALA A 13 -8.41 -12.01 15.88
CA ALA A 13 -8.27 -12.60 14.55
C ALA A 13 -7.85 -11.58 13.47
N ALA A 14 -8.16 -10.29 13.66
CA ALA A 14 -7.95 -9.24 12.66
C ALA A 14 -6.52 -9.16 12.11
N PRO A 15 -5.44 -9.17 12.93
CA PRO A 15 -4.07 -9.04 12.42
C PRO A 15 -3.67 -10.21 11.52
N ARG A 16 -4.03 -11.44 11.92
CA ARG A 16 -3.73 -12.66 11.16
C ARG A 16 -4.53 -12.71 9.87
N THR A 17 -5.83 -12.42 9.94
CA THR A 17 -6.72 -12.39 8.78
C THR A 17 -6.30 -11.32 7.79
N ARG A 18 -5.98 -10.11 8.26
CA ARG A 18 -5.43 -9.04 7.44
C ARG A 18 -4.17 -9.49 6.69
N LEU A 19 -3.21 -10.03 7.42
CA LEU A 19 -1.94 -10.46 6.83
C LEU A 19 -2.13 -11.59 5.82
N PHE A 20 -3.05 -12.53 6.08
CA PHE A 20 -3.39 -13.61 5.15
C PHE A 20 -3.99 -13.06 3.85
N ILE A 21 -5.04 -12.22 3.94
CA ILE A 21 -5.71 -11.64 2.78
C ILE A 21 -4.72 -10.77 1.99
N TRP A 22 -3.91 -10.00 2.67
CA TRP A 22 -2.94 -9.11 2.05
C TRP A 22 -1.83 -9.87 1.31
N ARG A 23 -1.35 -11.00 1.87
CA ARG A 23 -0.42 -11.93 1.19
C ARG A 23 -1.07 -12.54 -0.05
N LEU A 24 -2.28 -13.05 0.08
CA LEU A 24 -3.01 -13.65 -1.03
C LEU A 24 -3.20 -12.63 -2.16
N PHE A 25 -3.61 -11.43 -1.83
CA PHE A 25 -3.76 -10.33 -2.78
C PHE A 25 -2.44 -10.03 -3.52
N SER A 26 -1.33 -9.93 -2.80
CA SER A 26 -0.02 -9.69 -3.40
C SER A 26 0.42 -10.84 -4.32
N VAL A 27 0.25 -12.10 -3.89
CA VAL A 27 0.60 -13.28 -4.69
C VAL A 27 -0.21 -13.31 -5.99
N VAL A 28 -1.50 -13.03 -5.93
CA VAL A 28 -2.36 -12.97 -7.12
C VAL A 28 -1.85 -11.94 -8.12
N PHE A 29 -1.46 -10.74 -7.66
CA PHE A 29 -0.90 -9.71 -8.54
C PHE A 29 0.42 -10.13 -9.20
N PHE A 30 1.33 -10.73 -8.44
CA PHE A 30 2.61 -11.20 -9.01
C PHE A 30 2.43 -12.39 -9.97
N VAL A 31 1.50 -13.30 -9.67
CA VAL A 31 1.16 -14.41 -10.57
C VAL A 31 0.54 -13.89 -11.87
N GLN A 32 -0.39 -12.93 -11.79
CA GLN A 32 -0.95 -12.30 -12.98
C GLN A 32 0.12 -11.63 -13.83
N LEU A 33 1.06 -10.91 -13.23
CA LEU A 33 2.18 -10.33 -13.96
C LEU A 33 3.01 -11.41 -14.64
N ALA A 34 3.37 -12.48 -13.93
CA ALA A 34 4.18 -13.58 -14.49
C ALA A 34 3.47 -14.25 -15.67
N LEU A 35 2.18 -14.52 -15.56
CA LEU A 35 1.37 -15.07 -16.65
C LEU A 35 1.26 -14.10 -17.83
N GLY A 36 1.09 -12.82 -17.57
CA GLY A 36 1.08 -11.79 -18.60
C GLY A 36 2.41 -11.72 -19.36
N LEU A 37 3.54 -11.78 -18.66
CA LEU A 37 4.87 -11.82 -19.25
C LEU A 37 5.13 -13.12 -20.03
N ALA A 38 4.51 -14.23 -19.63
CA ALA A 38 4.57 -15.50 -20.34
C ALA A 38 3.73 -15.56 -21.63
N GLY A 39 3.08 -14.45 -22.00
CA GLY A 39 2.33 -14.31 -23.26
C GLY A 39 0.81 -14.40 -23.12
N TYR A 40 0.26 -14.61 -21.93
CA TYR A 40 -1.19 -14.61 -21.70
C TYR A 40 -1.69 -13.18 -21.50
N GLY A 41 -1.89 -12.43 -22.61
CA GLY A 41 -2.27 -11.01 -22.59
C GLY A 41 -3.54 -10.68 -21.79
N LEU A 42 -4.42 -11.66 -21.57
CA LEU A 42 -5.62 -11.51 -20.74
C LEU A 42 -5.29 -11.16 -19.28
N PHE A 43 -4.13 -11.58 -18.77
CA PHE A 43 -3.69 -11.30 -17.40
C PHE A 43 -2.93 -9.97 -17.28
N LEU A 44 -2.63 -9.31 -18.39
CA LEU A 44 -2.21 -7.92 -18.39
C LEU A 44 -3.47 -7.05 -18.31
N MET A 45 -3.67 -6.42 -17.19
CA MET A 45 -4.81 -5.53 -16.96
C MET A 45 -4.90 -4.50 -18.11
N THR A 46 -6.06 -4.37 -18.75
CA THR A 46 -6.28 -3.43 -19.87
C THR A 46 -5.46 -3.68 -21.15
N GLY A 47 -4.93 -4.89 -21.36
CA GLY A 47 -4.09 -5.23 -22.52
C GLY A 47 -2.70 -4.58 -22.52
N ASN A 48 -2.38 -3.74 -21.53
CA ASN A 48 -1.07 -3.14 -21.31
C ASN A 48 -0.41 -3.72 -20.06
N LEU A 49 0.92 -3.80 -20.08
CA LEU A 49 1.67 -4.32 -18.93
C LEU A 49 1.43 -3.46 -17.69
N HIS A 50 0.83 -4.05 -16.66
CA HIS A 50 0.72 -3.46 -15.34
C HIS A 50 1.83 -3.99 -14.45
N LEU A 51 2.80 -3.13 -14.17
CA LEU A 51 3.90 -3.48 -13.29
C LEU A 51 3.44 -3.44 -11.82
N PRO A 52 3.70 -4.48 -11.03
CA PRO A 52 3.37 -4.49 -9.61
C PRO A 52 4.34 -3.63 -8.78
N VAL A 53 4.57 -2.42 -9.24
CA VAL A 53 5.38 -1.41 -8.57
C VAL A 53 4.46 -0.26 -8.21
N PRO A 54 4.27 0.06 -6.92
CA PRO A 54 3.30 1.08 -6.50
C PRO A 54 3.48 2.43 -7.19
N GLY A 55 4.73 2.84 -7.42
CA GLY A 55 5.04 4.09 -8.12
C GLY A 55 4.49 4.17 -9.53
N MET A 56 4.29 3.03 -10.21
CA MET A 56 3.76 2.99 -11.57
C MET A 56 2.30 3.44 -11.69
N ILE A 57 1.56 3.45 -10.58
CA ILE A 57 0.18 3.98 -10.53
C ILE A 57 0.15 5.43 -11.03
N LEU A 58 1.14 6.23 -10.66
CA LEU A 58 1.27 7.62 -11.09
C LEU A 58 2.21 7.79 -12.29
N ALA A 59 3.32 7.05 -12.32
CA ALA A 59 4.35 7.19 -13.36
C ALA A 59 3.85 6.77 -14.75
N ALA A 60 3.10 5.68 -14.87
CA ALA A 60 2.63 5.19 -16.16
C ALA A 60 1.68 6.16 -16.90
N PRO A 61 0.67 6.76 -16.25
CA PRO A 61 -0.16 7.78 -16.88
C PRO A 61 0.61 9.03 -17.30
N LEU A 62 1.62 9.45 -16.52
CA LEU A 62 2.47 10.58 -16.87
C LEU A 62 3.28 10.29 -18.14
N TYR A 63 3.83 9.10 -18.28
CA TYR A 63 4.54 8.68 -19.49
C TYR A 63 3.61 8.60 -20.70
N ARG A 64 2.43 7.96 -20.55
CA ARG A 64 1.48 7.79 -21.66
C ARG A 64 0.72 9.06 -22.02
N GLY A 65 0.55 9.98 -21.08
CA GLY A 65 -0.29 11.18 -21.22
C GLY A 65 -1.77 10.90 -21.20
N GLY A 66 -2.18 9.77 -20.62
CA GLY A 66 -3.56 9.33 -20.50
C GLY A 66 -3.72 8.13 -19.59
N GLY A 67 -4.94 7.62 -19.42
CA GLY A 67 -5.20 6.45 -18.55
C GLY A 67 -5.24 6.83 -17.07
N LEU A 68 -5.96 7.90 -16.73
CA LEU A 68 -6.05 8.44 -15.35
C LEU A 68 -6.88 7.56 -14.40
N PHE A 69 -7.44 6.45 -14.86
CA PHE A 69 -8.26 5.56 -14.04
C PHE A 69 -7.54 5.11 -12.75
N MET A 70 -6.31 4.60 -12.89
CA MET A 70 -5.54 4.11 -11.74
C MET A 70 -5.13 5.23 -10.75
N PRO A 71 -4.64 6.39 -11.19
CA PRO A 71 -4.42 7.53 -10.29
C PRO A 71 -5.68 7.99 -9.57
N ILE A 72 -6.82 8.03 -10.25
CA ILE A 72 -8.11 8.42 -9.65
C ILE A 72 -8.54 7.37 -8.60
N LEU A 73 -8.50 6.08 -8.96
CA LEU A 73 -8.82 5.00 -8.03
C LEU A 73 -7.91 5.02 -6.79
N PHE A 74 -6.60 5.22 -6.99
CA PHE A 74 -5.65 5.39 -5.90
C PHE A 74 -5.97 6.63 -5.05
N GLY A 75 -6.21 7.77 -5.69
CA GLY A 75 -6.55 9.02 -5.00
C GLY A 75 -7.81 8.89 -4.15
N VAL A 76 -8.89 8.34 -4.70
CA VAL A 76 -10.14 8.09 -3.98
C VAL A 76 -9.91 7.11 -2.82
N SER A 77 -9.17 6.02 -3.06
CA SER A 77 -8.89 5.04 -2.01
C SER A 77 -8.05 5.61 -0.86
N VAL A 78 -7.10 6.48 -1.16
CA VAL A 78 -6.31 7.20 -0.13
C VAL A 78 -7.15 8.24 0.60
N LEU A 79 -8.03 8.95 -0.10
CA LEU A 79 -8.95 9.90 0.54
C LEU A 79 -9.91 9.21 1.52
N LEU A 80 -10.32 7.98 1.23
CA LEU A 80 -11.21 7.22 2.09
C LEU A 80 -10.48 6.52 3.23
N ALA A 81 -9.43 5.77 2.91
CA ALA A 81 -8.75 4.87 3.86
C ALA A 81 -7.43 5.43 4.41
N GLY A 82 -6.90 6.50 3.83
CA GLY A 82 -5.62 7.09 4.25
C GLY A 82 -4.48 6.09 4.24
N ALA A 83 -3.68 6.10 5.30
CA ALA A 83 -2.53 5.22 5.47
C ALA A 83 -2.88 3.71 5.51
N ALA A 84 -4.16 3.34 5.70
CA ALA A 84 -4.60 1.95 5.64
C ALA A 84 -4.44 1.35 4.23
N TRP A 85 -4.39 2.17 3.19
CA TRP A 85 -4.05 1.71 1.85
C TRP A 85 -2.71 0.95 1.84
N CYS A 86 -1.71 1.47 2.54
CA CYS A 86 -0.37 0.86 2.62
C CYS A 86 -0.36 -0.48 3.36
N SER A 87 -1.23 -0.66 4.35
CA SER A 87 -1.23 -1.85 5.22
C SER A 87 -2.26 -2.92 4.85
N HIS A 88 -3.13 -2.66 3.87
CA HIS A 88 -4.19 -3.58 3.45
C HIS A 88 -4.21 -3.84 1.95
N LEU A 89 -3.87 -2.86 1.11
CA LEU A 89 -4.04 -2.94 -0.34
C LEU A 89 -2.72 -2.95 -1.11
N CYS A 90 -1.65 -2.37 -0.55
CA CYS A 90 -0.38 -2.30 -1.25
C CYS A 90 0.29 -3.69 -1.33
N TYR A 91 0.32 -4.26 -2.52
CA TYR A 91 0.92 -5.58 -2.78
C TYR A 91 2.44 -5.64 -2.51
N PHE A 92 3.10 -4.51 -2.42
CA PHE A 92 4.52 -4.40 -2.05
C PHE A 92 4.73 -4.36 -0.53
N GLY A 93 3.86 -3.64 0.17
CA GLY A 93 3.97 -3.42 1.62
C GLY A 93 3.86 -4.69 2.46
N VAL A 94 3.22 -5.74 1.93
CA VAL A 94 3.12 -7.02 2.63
C VAL A 94 4.48 -7.70 2.81
N TRP A 95 5.32 -7.69 1.77
CA TRP A 95 6.66 -8.28 1.83
C TRP A 95 7.58 -7.54 2.80
N ASP A 96 7.47 -6.23 2.81
CA ASP A 96 8.14 -5.34 3.76
C ASP A 96 7.74 -5.65 5.22
N THR A 97 6.43 -5.79 5.45
CA THR A 97 5.87 -6.14 6.77
C THR A 97 6.25 -7.56 7.20
N VAL A 98 6.19 -8.53 6.29
CA VAL A 98 6.58 -9.92 6.56
C VAL A 98 8.08 -10.02 6.88
N ALA A 99 8.91 -9.27 6.17
CA ALA A 99 10.34 -9.23 6.41
C ALA A 99 10.70 -8.66 7.79
N ALA A 100 9.90 -7.72 8.29
CA ALA A 100 10.06 -7.11 9.61
C ALA A 100 9.51 -7.99 10.75
N SER A 101 8.60 -8.92 10.46
CA SER A 101 7.91 -9.70 11.47
C SER A 101 8.85 -10.58 12.29
N GLY A 102 8.59 -10.71 13.60
CA GLY A 102 9.40 -11.52 14.54
C GLY A 102 10.73 -10.89 14.93
N ARG A 103 11.00 -9.64 14.56
CA ARG A 103 12.23 -8.93 14.89
C ARG A 103 11.98 -7.77 15.86
N LYS A 104 13.00 -7.43 16.65
CA LYS A 104 12.94 -6.24 17.51
C LYS A 104 12.93 -4.99 16.62
N ALA A 105 11.90 -4.16 16.79
CA ALA A 105 11.80 -2.90 16.05
C ALA A 105 12.87 -1.92 16.55
N VAL A 106 13.76 -1.52 15.65
CA VAL A 106 14.74 -0.46 15.86
C VAL A 106 14.32 0.73 14.99
N PRO A 107 14.24 1.94 15.51
CA PRO A 107 13.86 3.09 14.71
C PRO A 107 14.85 3.30 13.56
N PRO A 108 14.37 3.40 12.33
CA PRO A 108 15.23 3.67 11.18
C PRO A 108 15.86 5.07 11.32
N PRO A 109 17.06 5.28 10.79
CA PRO A 109 17.74 6.56 10.88
C PRO A 109 16.92 7.65 10.17
N ARG A 110 16.91 8.86 10.74
CA ARG A 110 16.10 10.00 10.25
C ARG A 110 16.39 10.41 8.81
N TRP A 111 17.60 10.15 8.31
CA TRP A 111 17.94 10.47 6.93
C TRP A 111 17.12 9.64 5.92
N MET A 112 16.72 8.40 6.27
CA MET A 112 15.89 7.57 5.38
C MET A 112 14.54 8.23 5.06
N SER A 113 13.91 8.88 6.03
CA SER A 113 12.64 9.56 5.78
C SER A 113 12.78 10.78 4.85
N ARG A 114 13.98 11.38 4.78
CA ARG A 114 14.28 12.48 3.85
C ARG A 114 14.42 12.02 2.40
N LEU A 115 14.60 10.72 2.15
CA LEU A 115 14.64 10.16 0.80
C LEU A 115 13.26 10.09 0.13
N ARG A 116 12.19 10.03 0.91
CA ARG A 116 10.82 9.95 0.36
C ARG A 116 10.48 11.05 -0.64
N PRO A 117 10.64 12.35 -0.33
CA PRO A 117 10.34 13.41 -1.29
C PRO A 117 11.25 13.34 -2.52
N VAL A 118 12.51 12.90 -2.37
CA VAL A 118 13.43 12.71 -3.50
C VAL A 118 12.92 11.60 -4.42
N PHE A 119 12.57 10.43 -3.88
CA PHE A 119 11.99 9.34 -4.67
C PHE A 119 10.65 9.72 -5.29
N PHE A 120 9.84 10.52 -4.60
CA PHE A 120 8.59 11.04 -5.15
C PHE A 120 8.86 11.98 -6.34
N GLY A 121 9.79 12.90 -6.20
CA GLY A 121 10.21 13.79 -7.29
C GLY A 121 10.75 13.02 -8.49
N LEU A 122 11.62 12.02 -8.27
CA LEU A 122 12.13 11.16 -9.35
C LEU A 122 11.01 10.35 -10.02
N MET A 123 10.07 9.81 -9.25
CA MET A 123 8.93 9.08 -9.78
C MET A 123 8.06 9.93 -10.72
N LEU A 124 7.96 11.24 -10.49
CA LEU A 124 7.22 12.15 -11.35
C LEU A 124 8.08 12.66 -12.52
N ALA A 125 9.35 12.99 -12.28
CA ALA A 125 10.23 13.59 -13.28
C ALA A 125 10.65 12.59 -14.36
N VAL A 126 11.05 11.37 -13.99
CA VAL A 126 11.57 10.37 -14.93
C VAL A 126 10.56 10.03 -16.04
N PRO A 127 9.27 9.72 -15.77
CA PRO A 127 8.30 9.46 -16.82
C PRO A 127 8.08 10.65 -17.77
N VAL A 128 8.08 11.86 -17.23
CA VAL A 128 7.92 13.09 -18.02
C VAL A 128 9.12 13.28 -18.95
N VAL A 129 10.34 13.11 -18.45
CA VAL A 129 11.57 13.21 -19.26
C VAL A 129 11.57 12.14 -20.36
N LEU A 130 11.25 10.88 -20.03
CA LEU A 130 11.17 9.79 -21.02
C LEU A 130 10.11 10.07 -22.10
N ARG A 131 8.98 10.66 -21.74
CA ARG A 131 7.97 11.08 -22.70
C ARG A 131 8.46 12.20 -23.60
N LEU A 132 9.07 13.24 -23.05
CA LEU A 132 9.56 14.38 -23.81
C LEU A 132 10.73 14.00 -24.73
N SER A 133 11.56 13.05 -24.33
CA SER A 133 12.64 12.50 -25.16
C SER A 133 12.18 11.53 -26.24
N GLY A 134 10.90 11.20 -26.31
CA GLY A 134 10.36 10.23 -27.26
C GLY A 134 10.87 8.79 -27.03
N ALA A 135 11.29 8.45 -25.83
CA ALA A 135 11.83 7.13 -25.51
C ALA A 135 10.79 6.03 -25.79
N PRO A 136 11.17 4.90 -26.40
CA PRO A 136 10.24 3.83 -26.71
C PRO A 136 9.67 3.19 -25.42
N THR A 137 8.42 2.72 -25.49
CA THR A 137 7.70 2.12 -24.36
C THR A 137 8.48 0.99 -23.69
N GLY A 138 9.20 0.18 -24.47
CA GLY A 138 10.05 -0.89 -23.95
C GLY A 138 11.11 -0.42 -22.96
N VAL A 139 11.74 0.73 -23.24
CA VAL A 139 12.74 1.33 -22.33
C VAL A 139 12.08 1.81 -21.03
N ALA A 140 10.92 2.46 -21.13
CA ALA A 140 10.19 2.93 -19.95
C ALA A 140 9.73 1.75 -19.07
N VAL A 141 9.24 0.67 -19.65
CA VAL A 141 8.86 -0.56 -18.97
C VAL A 141 10.07 -1.24 -18.33
N ALA A 142 11.16 -1.40 -19.06
CA ALA A 142 12.40 -2.01 -18.55
C ALA A 142 12.96 -1.23 -17.36
N LEU A 143 12.96 0.10 -17.44
CA LEU A 143 13.41 0.96 -16.35
C LEU A 143 12.50 0.86 -15.11
N GLY A 144 11.19 0.85 -15.32
CA GLY A 144 10.20 0.67 -14.24
C GLY A 144 10.32 -0.68 -13.55
N LEU A 145 10.52 -1.75 -14.32
CA LEU A 145 10.77 -3.10 -13.78
C LEU A 145 12.09 -3.17 -13.02
N ALA A 146 13.16 -2.68 -13.61
CA ALA A 146 14.49 -2.71 -12.99
C ALA A 146 14.48 -1.97 -11.65
N LEU A 147 13.97 -0.75 -11.62
CA LEU A 147 13.86 0.02 -10.38
C LEU A 147 12.95 -0.66 -9.36
N GLY A 148 11.78 -1.17 -9.78
CA GLY A 148 10.84 -1.85 -8.88
C GLY A 148 11.41 -3.15 -8.32
N LEU A 149 11.99 -4.01 -9.17
CA LEU A 149 12.55 -5.29 -8.74
C LEU A 149 13.81 -5.14 -7.90
N LEU A 150 14.66 -4.13 -8.17
CA LEU A 150 15.84 -3.84 -7.34
C LEU A 150 15.47 -3.25 -5.98
N LEU A 151 14.42 -2.43 -5.91
CA LEU A 151 13.98 -1.85 -4.65
C LEU A 151 13.35 -2.89 -3.70
N LEU A 152 12.76 -3.96 -4.21
CA LEU A 152 12.14 -4.99 -3.37
C LEU A 152 13.14 -5.71 -2.47
N PRO A 153 14.24 -6.31 -2.95
CA PRO A 153 15.22 -6.97 -2.09
C PRO A 153 15.88 -5.99 -1.13
N VAL A 154 16.17 -4.77 -1.55
CA VAL A 154 16.72 -3.72 -0.68
C VAL A 154 15.74 -3.41 0.45
N ALA A 155 14.45 -3.25 0.14
CA ALA A 155 13.39 -3.05 1.12
C ALA A 155 13.32 -4.20 2.13
N VAL A 156 13.31 -5.45 1.65
CA VAL A 156 13.28 -6.65 2.49
C VAL A 156 14.50 -6.73 3.41
N LEU A 157 15.70 -6.45 2.91
CA LEU A 157 16.93 -6.45 3.70
C LEU A 157 16.91 -5.37 4.79
N LEU A 158 16.51 -4.15 4.44
CA LEU A 158 16.39 -3.05 5.40
C LEU A 158 15.34 -3.36 6.47
N SER A 159 14.19 -3.88 6.08
CA SER A 159 13.12 -4.21 7.01
C SER A 159 13.48 -5.37 7.93
N ARG A 160 14.25 -6.34 7.44
CA ARG A 160 14.86 -7.38 8.26
C ARG A 160 15.86 -6.82 9.29
N ARG A 161 16.66 -5.84 8.87
CA ARG A 161 17.67 -5.23 9.74
C ARG A 161 17.05 -4.39 10.86
N TYR A 162 16.03 -3.60 10.52
CA TYR A 162 15.41 -2.66 11.47
C TYR A 162 14.16 -3.22 12.18
N GLY A 163 13.66 -4.39 11.80
CA GLY A 163 12.43 -4.95 12.37
C GLY A 163 11.20 -4.06 12.21
N SER A 164 11.21 -3.22 11.20
CA SER A 164 10.10 -2.30 10.85
C SER A 164 9.95 -2.24 9.35
N ALA A 165 8.76 -1.91 8.85
CA ALA A 165 8.47 -1.79 7.42
C ALA A 165 9.20 -0.56 6.82
N CYS A 166 10.52 -0.65 6.67
CA CYS A 166 11.39 0.47 6.30
C CYS A 166 11.10 1.02 4.92
N TYR A 167 10.74 0.17 3.95
CA TYR A 167 10.37 0.62 2.62
C TYR A 167 9.14 1.52 2.66
N CYS A 168 8.06 1.06 3.29
CA CYS A 168 6.83 1.84 3.42
C CYS A 168 7.03 3.13 4.21
N LEU A 169 7.85 3.08 5.26
CA LEU A 169 8.03 4.19 6.19
C LEU A 169 9.06 5.22 5.69
N ALA A 170 10.08 4.81 4.94
CA ALA A 170 11.23 5.66 4.65
C ALA A 170 11.48 5.90 3.15
N VAL A 171 11.11 4.97 2.28
CA VAL A 171 11.51 4.99 0.86
C VAL A 171 10.32 5.18 -0.08
N CYS A 172 9.18 4.55 0.22
CA CYS A 172 8.05 4.52 -0.70
C CYS A 172 7.52 5.92 -1.04
N PRO A 173 7.54 6.32 -2.33
CA PRO A 173 7.04 7.63 -2.75
C PRO A 173 5.54 7.77 -2.53
N LEU A 174 4.75 6.72 -2.77
CA LEU A 174 3.30 6.76 -2.53
C LEU A 174 2.95 6.88 -1.04
N GLY A 175 3.84 6.40 -0.16
CA GLY A 175 3.69 6.61 1.29
C GLY A 175 3.70 8.09 1.69
N LEU A 176 4.30 8.96 0.90
CA LEU A 176 4.23 10.41 1.12
C LEU A 176 2.80 10.91 0.94
N VAL A 177 2.12 10.46 -0.11
CA VAL A 177 0.74 10.86 -0.42
C VAL A 177 -0.24 10.20 0.56
N ALA A 178 -0.10 8.88 0.79
CA ALA A 178 -1.00 8.12 1.65
C ALA A 178 -0.95 8.57 3.14
N ASN A 179 0.20 9.06 3.59
CA ASN A 179 0.38 9.52 4.97
C ASN A 179 0.22 11.04 5.14
N TRP A 180 -0.04 11.78 4.06
CA TRP A 180 -0.16 13.24 4.13
C TRP A 180 -1.40 13.69 4.89
N ARG A 181 -2.51 12.97 4.72
CA ARG A 181 -3.75 13.23 5.47
C ARG A 181 -4.42 11.91 5.87
N TYR A 182 -5.19 11.95 6.96
CA TYR A 182 -6.09 10.84 7.31
C TYR A 182 -7.24 10.80 6.30
N GLY A 183 -7.59 9.61 5.84
CA GLY A 183 -8.75 9.42 5.00
C GLY A 183 -10.04 9.82 5.73
N ALA A 184 -11.07 10.20 4.99
CA ALA A 184 -12.35 10.63 5.54
C ALA A 184 -13.01 9.59 6.47
N LEU A 185 -12.79 8.30 6.20
CA LEU A 185 -13.30 7.18 7.00
C LEU A 185 -12.21 6.49 7.84
N THR A 186 -11.05 7.13 7.98
CA THR A 186 -9.93 6.58 8.76
C THR A 186 -10.22 6.76 10.25
N PRO A 187 -10.33 5.68 11.02
CA PRO A 187 -10.50 5.77 12.45
C PRO A 187 -9.26 6.31 13.14
N GLU A 188 -9.44 7.22 14.05
CA GLU A 188 -8.39 7.67 14.97
C GLU A 188 -8.15 6.57 16.02
N ARG A 189 -6.91 6.41 16.43
CA ARG A 189 -6.48 5.22 17.14
C ARG A 189 -6.20 5.41 18.62
N LEU A 190 -5.94 6.62 19.06
CA LEU A 190 -5.45 6.92 20.38
C LEU A 190 -6.46 7.69 21.22
N LYS A 191 -6.41 7.45 22.53
CA LYS A 191 -7.22 8.15 23.53
C LYS A 191 -6.98 9.66 23.53
N GLU A 192 -5.84 10.12 23.04
CA GLU A 192 -5.36 11.50 23.12
C GLU A 192 -4.92 12.09 21.78
N GLY A 193 -5.41 11.60 20.64
CA GLY A 193 -5.06 12.27 19.42
C GLY A 193 -4.78 11.41 18.19
N ARG A 194 -4.18 12.05 17.24
CA ARG A 194 -3.90 11.53 15.91
C ARG A 194 -2.85 10.43 15.93
N PRO A 195 -2.94 9.41 15.09
CA PRO A 195 -1.88 8.43 14.93
C PRO A 195 -0.55 9.15 14.65
N GLY A 196 0.52 8.70 15.32
CA GLY A 196 1.85 9.27 15.13
C GLY A 196 2.36 9.13 13.69
N PRO A 197 3.37 9.90 13.30
CA PRO A 197 4.01 9.77 11.99
C PRO A 197 4.51 8.35 11.80
N GLY A 198 4.18 7.75 10.66
CA GLY A 198 4.51 6.35 10.34
C GLY A 198 3.45 5.32 10.75
N CYS A 199 2.31 5.73 11.26
CA CYS A 199 1.19 4.82 11.47
C CYS A 199 0.56 4.42 10.14
N THR A 200 0.53 3.12 9.85
CA THR A 200 -0.09 2.55 8.66
C THR A 200 -1.51 2.03 8.91
N LEU A 201 -2.08 2.26 10.09
CA LEU A 201 -3.41 1.79 10.50
C LEU A 201 -3.59 0.27 10.37
N CYS A 202 -2.53 -0.49 10.59
CA CYS A 202 -2.56 -1.95 10.54
C CYS A 202 -3.38 -2.59 11.66
N ARG A 203 -3.70 -1.85 12.72
CA ARG A 203 -4.49 -2.28 13.89
C ARG A 203 -3.82 -3.35 14.78
N ASP A 204 -2.59 -3.75 14.48
CA ASP A 204 -1.87 -4.77 15.28
C ASP A 204 -1.70 -4.35 16.75
N CYS A 205 -1.61 -3.03 17.02
CA CYS A 205 -1.54 -2.50 18.38
C CYS A 205 -2.83 -2.69 19.19
N LEU A 206 -3.99 -2.81 18.53
CA LEU A 206 -5.27 -3.02 19.21
C LEU A 206 -5.37 -4.43 19.78
N SER A 207 -4.83 -5.45 19.08
CA SER A 207 -4.82 -6.83 19.54
C SER A 207 -3.87 -7.07 20.72
N VAL A 208 -2.80 -6.27 20.82
CA VAL A 208 -1.81 -6.38 21.92
C VAL A 208 -2.23 -5.59 23.14
N CYS A 209 -3.10 -4.60 23.00
CA CYS A 209 -3.53 -3.74 24.09
C CYS A 209 -4.64 -4.40 24.94
N ARG A 210 -4.24 -5.25 25.90
CA ARG A 210 -5.17 -5.96 26.80
C ARG A 210 -5.97 -5.05 27.74
N HIS A 211 -5.51 -3.85 27.99
CA HIS A 211 -6.10 -2.92 28.97
C HIS A 211 -7.09 -1.92 28.33
N GLY A 212 -7.42 -2.07 27.04
CA GLY A 212 -8.36 -1.16 26.38
C GLY A 212 -7.92 0.30 26.29
N GLY A 213 -6.61 0.56 26.51
CA GLY A 213 -6.05 1.92 26.41
C GLY A 213 -6.03 2.49 24.99
N LEU A 214 -6.24 1.62 24.00
CA LEU A 214 -6.36 2.00 22.59
C LEU A 214 -7.79 1.75 22.11
N ALA A 215 -8.44 2.77 21.61
CA ALA A 215 -9.77 2.67 21.02
C ALA A 215 -9.77 3.21 19.59
N VAL A 216 -10.68 2.69 18.78
CA VAL A 216 -10.98 3.23 17.46
C VAL A 216 -11.97 4.36 17.64
N THR A 217 -11.61 5.54 17.20
CA THR A 217 -12.50 6.71 17.24
C THR A 217 -12.70 7.26 15.84
N LEU A 218 -13.87 7.76 15.56
CA LEU A 218 -14.17 8.48 14.33
C LEU A 218 -14.67 9.88 14.74
N TYR A 219 -13.99 10.92 14.23
CA TYR A 219 -14.28 12.32 14.61
C TYR A 219 -14.28 12.55 16.13
N GLY A 220 -13.34 11.93 16.85
CA GLY A 220 -13.20 12.04 18.29
C GLY A 220 -14.22 11.29 19.13
N LYS A 221 -15.15 10.55 18.51
CA LYS A 221 -16.14 9.73 19.21
C LYS A 221 -15.77 8.25 19.14
N THR A 222 -15.70 7.59 20.29
CA THR A 222 -15.59 6.13 20.37
C THR A 222 -16.89 5.52 19.88
N CYS A 223 -16.84 4.76 18.80
CA CYS A 223 -18.03 4.19 18.21
C CYS A 223 -17.75 2.80 17.63
N GLY A 224 -18.45 1.79 18.06
CA GLY A 224 -18.41 0.48 17.44
C GLY A 224 -18.82 0.50 15.96
N ALA A 225 -19.67 1.46 15.57
CA ALA A 225 -20.03 1.70 14.18
C ALA A 225 -18.84 2.20 13.33
N ALA A 226 -17.90 2.96 13.91
CA ALA A 226 -16.72 3.42 13.19
C ALA A 226 -15.79 2.27 12.80
N GLU A 227 -15.62 1.31 13.68
CA GLU A 227 -14.83 0.11 13.42
C GLU A 227 -15.48 -0.76 12.35
N SER A 228 -16.78 -0.98 12.44
CA SER A 228 -17.55 -1.72 11.45
C SER A 228 -17.53 -1.04 10.07
N SER A 229 -17.71 0.26 10.01
CA SER A 229 -17.65 1.02 8.76
C SER A 229 -16.28 0.94 8.10
N PHE A 230 -15.21 1.01 8.88
CA PHE A 230 -13.84 0.87 8.36
C PHE A 230 -13.57 -0.53 7.82
N VAL A 231 -14.02 -1.58 8.52
CA VAL A 231 -13.90 -2.98 8.07
C VAL A 231 -14.70 -3.21 6.79
N VAL A 232 -15.91 -2.68 6.71
CA VAL A 232 -16.75 -2.77 5.50
C VAL A 232 -16.08 -2.04 4.33
N LEU A 233 -15.56 -0.83 4.56
CA LEU A 233 -14.80 -0.08 3.55
C LEU A 233 -13.63 -0.90 3.01
N LEU A 234 -12.79 -1.45 3.88
CA LEU A 234 -11.65 -2.26 3.47
C LEU A 234 -12.09 -3.51 2.68
N SER A 235 -13.18 -4.15 3.09
CA SER A 235 -13.73 -5.32 2.38
C SER A 235 -14.22 -4.96 0.99
N ILE A 236 -14.91 -3.81 0.84
CA ILE A 236 -15.35 -3.28 -0.45
C ILE A 236 -14.13 -2.96 -1.33
N MET A 237 -13.13 -2.27 -0.77
CA MET A 237 -11.92 -1.91 -1.52
C MET A 237 -11.19 -3.16 -2.04
N HIS A 238 -11.01 -4.20 -1.22
CA HIS A 238 -10.42 -5.46 -1.67
C HIS A 238 -11.23 -6.09 -2.81
N THR A 239 -12.56 -6.11 -2.68
CA THR A 239 -13.44 -6.67 -3.71
C THR A 239 -13.35 -5.89 -5.02
N VAL A 240 -13.37 -4.56 -4.94
CA VAL A 240 -13.24 -3.68 -6.12
C VAL A 240 -11.88 -3.87 -6.79
N PHE A 241 -10.79 -3.87 -6.03
CA PHE A 241 -9.46 -4.09 -6.60
C PHE A 241 -9.31 -5.46 -7.25
N LEU A 242 -9.87 -6.52 -6.65
CA LEU A 242 -9.88 -7.85 -7.26
C LEU A 242 -10.76 -7.92 -8.51
N ALA A 243 -11.89 -7.23 -8.52
CA ALA A 243 -12.76 -7.16 -9.70
C ALA A 243 -12.09 -6.41 -10.84
N VAL A 244 -11.45 -5.26 -10.54
CA VAL A 244 -10.68 -4.47 -11.53
C VAL A 244 -9.47 -5.23 -12.05
N ALA A 245 -8.86 -6.09 -11.24
CA ALA A 245 -7.77 -6.95 -11.68
C ALA A 245 -8.20 -8.02 -12.69
N ARG A 246 -9.50 -8.25 -12.88
CA ARG A 246 -10.05 -9.19 -13.87
C ARG A 246 -10.48 -8.53 -15.19
N VAL A 247 -10.56 -7.20 -15.21
CA VAL A 247 -10.90 -6.40 -16.39
C VAL A 247 -9.64 -5.85 -17.04
#